data_1ee6fdf7f14e2a96fd92107d09e9f0e5
#
_entry.id   1ee6fdf7f14e2a96fd92107d09e9f0e5
#
_cell.length_a   1.000
_cell.length_b   1.000
_cell.length_c   1.000
_cell.angle_alpha   90.00
_cell.angle_beta   90.00
_cell.angle_gamma   90.00
#
_symmetry.space_group_name_H-M   'P 1'
#
loop_
_entity.id
_entity.type
_entity.pdbx_description
1 polymer ?
#
loop_
_entity_poly.entity_id
_entity_poly.type
_entity_poly.pdbx_seq_one_letter_code
_entity_poly.pdbx_strand_id
1 'polypeptide(L)'
;MVKKIKYNEDEAKTLSLELEAEVLKLKTALGKLEANIGLLQTGDNWNGANAYDVSQALVGHLDHNRTLLNKLEKCSENLKSVVE
;
A
#
# COMPACT_ATOMS: atom_id res chain seq x y z
N MET A 1 12.71 14.43 32.70
CA MET A 1 11.37 14.16 32.38
C MET A 1 11.15 14.20 30.93
N VAL A 2 10.27 13.43 30.58
CA VAL A 2 10.00 13.33 29.21
C VAL A 2 9.27 14.53 28.70
N LYS A 3 9.74 15.00 27.58
CA LYS A 3 9.06 16.02 27.00
C LYS A 3 7.71 15.57 26.53
N LYS A 4 6.73 16.27 26.88
CA LYS A 4 5.43 15.90 26.48
C LYS A 4 5.15 16.43 25.13
N ILE A 5 4.73 15.55 24.27
CA ILE A 5 4.29 15.99 23.00
C ILE A 5 2.82 16.20 23.13
N LYS A 6 2.43 17.41 22.99
CA LYS A 6 1.05 17.71 23.10
C LYS A 6 0.36 17.39 21.82
N TYR A 7 -0.65 16.58 21.87
CA TYR A 7 -1.44 16.31 20.71
C TYR A 7 -2.91 16.29 21.10
N ASN A 8 -3.75 16.57 20.14
CA ASN A 8 -5.18 16.54 20.33
C ASN A 8 -5.63 15.10 20.12
N GLU A 9 -6.24 14.52 21.14
CA GLU A 9 -6.64 13.12 21.05
C GLU A 9 -7.62 12.87 19.92
N ASP A 10 -8.55 13.80 19.73
CA ASP A 10 -9.54 13.64 18.67
C ASP A 10 -8.88 13.70 17.30
N GLU A 11 -7.94 14.61 17.14
CA GLU A 11 -7.21 14.72 15.89
C GLU A 11 -6.37 13.49 15.65
N ALA A 12 -5.75 12.97 16.70
CA ALA A 12 -4.92 11.77 16.55
C ALA A 12 -5.76 10.57 16.16
N LYS A 13 -6.93 10.44 16.77
CA LYS A 13 -7.83 9.35 16.41
C LYS A 13 -8.34 9.48 14.99
N THR A 14 -8.66 10.69 14.57
CA THR A 14 -9.08 10.95 13.20
C THR A 14 -7.98 10.59 12.23
N LEU A 15 -6.76 10.99 12.53
CA LEU A 15 -5.61 10.66 11.68
C LEU A 15 -5.41 9.15 11.59
N SER A 16 -5.56 8.46 12.72
CA SER A 16 -5.42 7.01 12.74
C SER A 16 -6.44 6.34 11.83
N LEU A 17 -7.69 6.80 11.90
CA LEU A 17 -8.74 6.26 11.05
C LEU A 17 -8.51 6.58 9.57
N GLU A 18 -8.04 7.80 9.30
CA GLU A 18 -7.75 8.19 7.93
C GLU A 18 -6.62 7.35 7.36
N LEU A 19 -5.59 7.13 8.14
CA LEU A 19 -4.46 6.32 7.69
C LEU A 19 -4.90 4.89 7.42
N GLU A 20 -5.72 4.35 8.30
CA GLU A 20 -6.24 3.00 8.13
C GLU A 20 -7.03 2.89 6.83
N ALA A 21 -7.85 3.90 6.54
CA ALA A 21 -8.64 3.92 5.32
C ALA A 21 -7.76 4.00 4.08
N GLU A 22 -6.70 4.83 4.14
CA GLU A 22 -5.79 4.96 3.01
C GLU A 22 -5.01 3.67 2.77
N VAL A 23 -4.59 3.01 3.84
CA VAL A 23 -3.92 1.73 3.72
C VAL A 23 -4.83 0.73 3.03
N LEU A 24 -6.08 0.70 3.41
CA LEU A 24 -7.04 -0.22 2.81
C LEU A 24 -7.25 0.08 1.32
N LYS A 25 -7.34 1.36 0.97
CA LYS A 25 -7.47 1.75 -0.43
C LYS A 25 -6.27 1.31 -1.23
N LEU A 26 -5.09 1.50 -0.68
CA LEU A 26 -3.86 1.13 -1.35
C LEU A 26 -3.80 -0.38 -1.54
N LYS A 27 -4.18 -1.13 -0.53
CA LYS A 27 -4.24 -2.57 -0.60
C LYS A 27 -5.15 -3.02 -1.74
N THR A 28 -6.32 -2.42 -1.83
CA THR A 28 -7.28 -2.72 -2.88
C THR A 28 -6.71 -2.39 -4.25
N ALA A 29 -6.07 -1.23 -4.36
CA ALA A 29 -5.47 -0.81 -5.63
C ALA A 29 -4.37 -1.76 -6.08
N LEU A 30 -3.54 -2.19 -5.15
CA LEU A 30 -2.46 -3.13 -5.49
C LEU A 30 -3.02 -4.49 -5.91
N GLY A 31 -4.09 -4.93 -5.27
CA GLY A 31 -4.75 -6.17 -5.65
C GLY A 31 -5.28 -6.11 -7.07
N LYS A 32 -5.88 -4.99 -7.45
CA LYS A 32 -6.38 -4.81 -8.80
C LYS A 32 -5.25 -4.76 -9.81
N LEU A 33 -4.17 -4.09 -9.46
CA LEU A 33 -3.01 -4.01 -10.33
C LEU A 33 -2.41 -5.40 -10.56
N GLU A 34 -2.31 -6.18 -9.49
CA GLU A 34 -1.78 -7.53 -9.60
C GLU A 34 -2.63 -8.39 -10.51
N ALA A 35 -3.96 -8.28 -10.38
CA ALA A 35 -4.86 -9.03 -11.23
C ALA A 35 -4.71 -8.63 -12.70
N ASN A 36 -4.55 -7.33 -12.95
CA ASN A 36 -4.37 -6.84 -14.31
C ASN A 36 -3.05 -7.29 -14.92
N ILE A 37 -2.00 -7.32 -14.12
CA ILE A 37 -0.72 -7.82 -14.59
C ILE A 37 -0.83 -9.29 -14.95
N GLY A 38 -1.55 -10.07 -14.15
CA GLY A 38 -1.78 -11.47 -14.44
C GLY A 38 -2.49 -11.65 -15.78
N LEU A 39 -3.49 -10.80 -16.04
CA LEU A 39 -4.20 -10.87 -17.31
C LEU A 39 -3.29 -10.54 -18.48
N LEU A 40 -2.41 -9.58 -18.32
CA LEU A 40 -1.45 -9.24 -19.37
C LEU A 40 -0.51 -10.41 -19.65
N GLN A 41 -0.08 -11.09 -18.61
CA GLN A 41 0.86 -12.20 -18.77
C GLN A 41 0.24 -13.41 -19.45
N THR A 42 -1.06 -13.59 -19.28
CA THR A 42 -1.74 -14.75 -19.83
C THR A 42 -2.61 -14.43 -21.04
N GLY A 43 -2.77 -13.15 -21.35
CA GLY A 43 -3.66 -12.74 -22.43
C GLY A 43 -3.03 -12.93 -23.79
N ASP A 44 -3.89 -13.18 -24.79
CA ASP A 44 -3.44 -13.37 -26.16
C ASP A 44 -3.07 -12.08 -26.85
N ASN A 45 -3.56 -10.96 -26.33
CA ASN A 45 -3.36 -9.68 -26.98
C ASN A 45 -1.98 -9.11 -26.75
N TRP A 46 -1.19 -9.76 -25.96
CA TRP A 46 0.07 -9.21 -25.54
C TRP A 46 1.13 -10.31 -25.65
N ASN A 47 1.92 -10.22 -26.68
CA ASN A 47 2.99 -11.19 -26.85
C ASN A 47 4.27 -10.54 -27.30
N GLY A 48 5.37 -11.31 -27.18
CA GLY A 48 6.68 -10.85 -27.59
C GLY A 48 7.52 -10.36 -26.42
N ALA A 49 8.74 -10.00 -26.75
CA ALA A 49 9.73 -9.61 -25.76
C ALA A 49 9.33 -8.34 -25.02
N ASN A 50 8.71 -7.39 -25.74
CA ASN A 50 8.32 -6.15 -25.11
C ASN A 50 7.25 -6.38 -24.06
N ALA A 51 6.34 -7.30 -24.32
CA ALA A 51 5.29 -7.63 -23.35
C ALA A 51 5.90 -8.20 -22.09
N TYR A 52 6.88 -9.08 -22.27
CA TYR A 52 7.55 -9.68 -21.14
C TYR A 52 8.29 -8.62 -20.32
N ASP A 53 9.01 -7.73 -20.99
CA ASP A 53 9.78 -6.69 -20.31
C ASP A 53 8.87 -5.75 -19.52
N VAL A 54 7.75 -5.34 -20.12
CA VAL A 54 6.81 -4.48 -19.45
C VAL A 54 6.19 -5.19 -18.24
N SER A 55 5.86 -6.44 -18.41
CA SER A 55 5.29 -7.24 -17.34
C SER A 55 6.25 -7.34 -16.16
N GLN A 56 7.55 -7.59 -16.46
CA GLN A 56 8.55 -7.68 -15.39
C GLN A 56 8.74 -6.37 -14.68
N ALA A 57 8.72 -5.27 -15.41
CA ALA A 57 8.83 -3.95 -14.81
C ALA A 57 7.65 -3.67 -13.88
N LEU A 58 6.45 -4.07 -14.31
CA LEU A 58 5.25 -3.87 -13.50
C LEU A 58 5.28 -4.72 -12.24
N VAL A 59 5.76 -5.95 -12.36
CA VAL A 59 5.87 -6.83 -11.19
C VAL A 59 6.85 -6.24 -10.18
N GLY A 60 7.98 -5.72 -10.65
CA GLY A 60 8.95 -5.08 -9.77
C GLY A 60 8.36 -3.88 -9.06
N HIS A 61 7.60 -3.08 -9.79
CA HIS A 61 6.94 -1.91 -9.21
C HIS A 61 5.91 -2.34 -8.16
N LEU A 62 5.17 -3.38 -8.46
CA LEU A 62 4.17 -3.92 -7.54
C LEU A 62 4.84 -4.39 -6.25
N ASP A 63 5.94 -5.12 -6.36
CA ASP A 63 6.66 -5.60 -5.19
C ASP A 63 7.16 -4.46 -4.34
N HIS A 64 7.69 -3.42 -4.97
CA HIS A 64 8.16 -2.24 -4.26
C HIS A 64 7.01 -1.58 -3.49
N ASN A 65 5.88 -1.45 -4.14
CA ASN A 65 4.72 -0.83 -3.52
C ASN A 65 4.16 -1.69 -2.39
N ARG A 66 4.24 -2.99 -2.51
CA ARG A 66 3.81 -3.87 -1.42
C ARG A 66 4.70 -3.72 -0.20
N THR A 67 5.99 -3.55 -0.43
CA THR A 67 6.91 -3.32 0.68
C THR A 67 6.56 -2.02 1.39
N LEU A 68 6.26 -0.97 0.62
CA LEU A 68 5.83 0.29 1.20
C LEU A 68 4.52 0.15 1.95
N LEU A 69 3.59 -0.60 1.38
CA LEU A 69 2.30 -0.82 2.02
C LEU A 69 2.47 -1.52 3.36
N ASN A 70 3.35 -2.53 3.42
CA ASN A 70 3.60 -3.22 4.67
C ASN A 70 4.13 -2.28 5.73
N LYS A 71 5.00 -1.36 5.34
CA LYS A 71 5.53 -0.37 6.27
C LYS A 71 4.43 0.58 6.75
N LEU A 72 3.56 0.98 5.83
CA LEU A 72 2.44 1.85 6.19
C LEU A 72 1.46 1.15 7.13
N GLU A 73 1.24 -0.13 6.91
CA GLU A 73 0.38 -0.91 7.79
C GLU A 73 0.95 -0.94 9.21
N LYS A 74 2.25 -1.11 9.32
CA LYS A 74 2.88 -1.11 10.64
C LYS A 74 2.77 0.25 11.29
N CYS A 75 2.95 1.32 10.52
CA CYS A 75 2.77 2.67 11.04
C CYS A 75 1.35 2.88 11.52
N SER A 76 0.38 2.38 10.75
CA SER A 76 -1.02 2.51 11.11
C SER A 76 -1.31 1.79 12.42
N GLU A 77 -0.79 0.58 12.57
CA GLU A 77 -0.97 -0.20 13.79
C GLU A 77 -0.33 0.49 14.98
N ASN A 78 0.87 1.03 14.78
CA ASN A 78 1.57 1.72 15.85
C ASN A 78 0.82 2.97 16.29
N LEU A 79 0.32 3.72 15.34
CA LEU A 79 -0.44 4.92 15.66
C LEU A 79 -1.71 4.56 16.41
N LYS A 80 -2.40 3.54 15.95
CA LYS A 80 -3.61 3.08 16.59
C LYS A 80 -3.34 2.68 18.03
N SER A 81 -2.24 2.00 18.27
CA SER A 81 -1.84 1.58 19.59
C SER A 81 -1.59 2.78 20.50
N VAL A 82 -1.03 3.85 19.96
CA VAL A 82 -0.75 5.04 20.74
C VAL A 82 -2.02 5.80 21.13
N VAL A 83 -3.00 5.85 20.24
CA VAL A 83 -4.20 6.64 20.50
C VAL A 83 -5.31 5.85 21.18
N GLU A 84 -5.15 4.54 21.27
CA GLU A 84 -6.08 3.71 22.01
C GLU A 84 -5.63 3.54 23.43
#